data_a4be8cc6194a29738914898df4e3a03d
#
_entry.id   a4be8cc6194a29738914898df4e3a03d
#
_cell.length_a   1.000
_cell.length_b   1.000
_cell.length_c   1.000
_cell.angle_alpha   90.00
_cell.angle_beta   90.00
_cell.angle_gamma   90.00
#
_symmetry.space_group_name_H-M   'P 1'
#
loop_
_entity.id
_entity.type
_entity.pdbx_description
1 polymer ?
#
loop_
_entity_poly.entity_id
_entity_poly.type
_entity_poly.pdbx_seq_one_letter_code
_entity_poly.pdbx_strand_id
1 'polypeptide(L)'
;MKLLTNVAMLASAATLSACGTLGTGEYGYSDYGLVRVARVSVGDGQMSVVAPRPYNRHRRILFSDVKDVEDWTLNGPILDGISFVSGMNDNRELIRQRHTADQQVPRFRSNMTPPEIAAMLESLYRVKGGAVDLRTLSLQPRPFLGANGFQWDYEHLDEDELWRRGRAVGAVIDGKLYMILLDAARSHYYDAELPDFEAIVASAERHG
;
A
#
# COMPACT_ATOMS: atom_id res chain seq x y z
N MET A 1 -39.19 73.86 -23.90
CA MET A 1 -38.36 72.97 -24.74
C MET A 1 -37.15 72.62 -23.88
N LYS A 2 -37.28 71.54 -23.08
CA LYS A 2 -36.24 71.03 -22.20
C LYS A 2 -36.26 69.51 -22.24
N LEU A 3 -35.26 68.93 -22.84
CA LEU A 3 -35.04 67.49 -22.87
C LEU A 3 -34.54 67.04 -21.46
N LEU A 4 -35.25 66.11 -20.88
CA LEU A 4 -34.82 65.42 -19.69
C LEU A 4 -34.07 64.17 -20.13
N THR A 5 -32.79 64.16 -19.86
CA THR A 5 -31.93 62.97 -20.07
C THR A 5 -31.94 62.12 -18.82
N ASN A 6 -32.62 60.99 -18.87
CA ASN A 6 -32.56 59.98 -17.81
C ASN A 6 -31.28 59.15 -17.99
N VAL A 7 -30.38 59.33 -17.03
CA VAL A 7 -29.21 58.45 -16.89
C VAL A 7 -29.66 57.25 -16.05
N ALA A 8 -29.80 56.14 -16.69
CA ALA A 8 -30.02 54.86 -16.02
C ALA A 8 -28.67 54.34 -15.47
N MET A 9 -28.52 54.35 -14.19
CA MET A 9 -27.42 53.74 -13.46
C MET A 9 -27.60 52.21 -13.48
N LEU A 10 -26.88 51.51 -14.35
CA LEU A 10 -26.77 50.10 -14.30
C LEU A 10 -25.86 49.71 -13.11
N ALA A 11 -26.44 49.22 -12.04
CA ALA A 11 -25.73 48.57 -10.96
C ALA A 11 -25.28 47.20 -11.47
N SER A 12 -23.98 47.09 -11.80
CA SER A 12 -23.35 45.81 -12.07
C SER A 12 -23.20 45.05 -10.77
N ALA A 13 -24.13 44.14 -10.51
CA ALA A 13 -23.97 43.13 -9.49
C ALA A 13 -22.84 42.18 -9.96
N ALA A 14 -21.62 42.43 -9.45
CA ALA A 14 -20.55 41.48 -9.54
C ALA A 14 -20.93 40.28 -8.68
N THR A 15 -21.50 39.26 -9.30
CA THR A 15 -21.62 37.93 -8.73
C THR A 15 -20.20 37.42 -8.53
N LEU A 16 -19.74 37.47 -7.30
CA LEU A 16 -18.62 36.64 -6.82
C LEU A 16 -19.03 35.18 -7.05
N SER A 17 -18.73 34.69 -8.24
CA SER A 17 -18.67 33.27 -8.50
C SER A 17 -17.53 32.73 -7.66
N ALA A 18 -17.86 32.45 -6.39
CA ALA A 18 -17.00 31.66 -5.55
C ALA A 18 -16.58 30.44 -6.34
N CYS A 19 -15.31 30.21 -6.35
CA CYS A 19 -14.57 29.10 -6.87
C CYS A 19 -15.28 27.76 -6.73
N GLY A 20 -16.27 27.52 -7.59
CA GLY A 20 -16.48 26.22 -8.11
C GLY A 20 -15.54 26.14 -9.29
N THR A 21 -14.31 25.74 -9.08
CA THR A 21 -13.58 25.04 -10.12
C THR A 21 -14.46 23.86 -10.45
N LEU A 22 -15.32 24.06 -11.46
CA LEU A 22 -15.68 22.98 -12.35
C LEU A 22 -14.34 22.51 -12.93
N GLY A 23 -13.59 21.77 -12.11
CA GLY A 23 -12.61 20.87 -12.62
C GLY A 23 -13.36 20.12 -13.69
N THR A 24 -12.95 20.29 -14.92
CA THR A 24 -13.28 19.38 -16.00
C THR A 24 -13.11 18.03 -15.37
N GLY A 25 -14.23 17.40 -15.00
CA GLY A 25 -14.20 16.10 -14.35
C GLY A 25 -13.58 15.15 -15.33
N GLU A 26 -12.28 14.98 -15.24
CA GLU A 26 -11.75 13.67 -15.33
C GLU A 26 -12.56 12.90 -14.30
N TYR A 27 -13.52 12.13 -14.75
CA TYR A 27 -14.08 11.05 -13.98
C TYR A 27 -12.95 10.03 -13.80
N GLY A 28 -11.93 10.45 -13.06
CA GLY A 28 -10.92 9.57 -12.52
C GLY A 28 -11.68 8.66 -11.60
N TYR A 29 -11.86 7.41 -12.00
CA TYR A 29 -12.20 6.36 -11.07
C TYR A 29 -11.19 6.52 -9.94
N SER A 30 -11.67 6.83 -8.72
CA SER A 30 -10.81 6.87 -7.56
C SER A 30 -10.03 5.55 -7.54
N ASP A 31 -8.70 5.62 -7.57
CA ASP A 31 -7.83 4.44 -7.54
C ASP A 31 -7.98 3.66 -6.24
N TYR A 32 -8.83 4.14 -5.32
CA TYR A 32 -9.06 3.56 -4.01
C TYR A 32 -10.52 3.15 -3.83
N GLY A 33 -10.70 2.04 -3.11
CA GLY A 33 -11.98 1.55 -2.60
C GLY A 33 -11.97 1.46 -1.09
N LEU A 34 -13.11 1.74 -0.44
CA LEU A 34 -13.25 1.64 1.01
C LEU A 34 -13.30 0.17 1.46
N VAL A 35 -12.40 -0.20 2.36
CA VAL A 35 -12.49 -1.42 3.18
C VAL A 35 -13.19 -1.05 4.48
N ARG A 36 -14.32 -1.71 4.77
CA ARG A 36 -15.07 -1.50 6.03
C ARG A 36 -14.53 -2.41 7.13
N VAL A 37 -14.86 -2.09 8.37
CA VAL A 37 -14.58 -2.94 9.54
C VAL A 37 -15.31 -4.26 9.38
N ALA A 38 -14.62 -5.27 8.87
CA ALA A 38 -15.14 -6.61 8.62
C ALA A 38 -13.99 -7.58 8.32
N ARG A 39 -14.30 -8.89 8.29
CA ARG A 39 -13.42 -9.87 7.65
C ARG A 39 -13.50 -9.70 6.14
N VAL A 40 -12.36 -9.56 5.50
CA VAL A 40 -12.26 -9.36 4.05
C VAL A 40 -11.17 -10.26 3.46
N SER A 41 -11.41 -10.78 2.28
CA SER A 41 -10.39 -11.47 1.50
C SER A 41 -9.42 -10.47 0.90
N VAL A 42 -8.13 -10.78 0.90
CA VAL A 42 -7.06 -9.95 0.37
C VAL A 42 -6.34 -10.66 -0.78
N GLY A 43 -5.73 -9.89 -1.64
CA GLY A 43 -5.04 -10.39 -2.82
C GLY A 43 -5.99 -11.12 -3.75
N ASP A 44 -5.67 -12.35 -4.14
CA ASP A 44 -6.52 -13.21 -4.97
C ASP A 44 -7.51 -14.07 -4.16
N GLY A 45 -7.62 -13.79 -2.85
CA GLY A 45 -8.59 -14.44 -1.97
C GLY A 45 -8.10 -15.70 -1.25
N GLN A 46 -6.81 -16.07 -1.33
CA GLN A 46 -6.27 -17.22 -0.59
C GLN A 46 -6.02 -16.92 0.90
N MET A 47 -6.12 -15.65 1.29
CA MET A 47 -6.03 -15.21 2.69
C MET A 47 -7.15 -14.20 2.98
N SER A 48 -7.67 -14.21 4.20
CA SER A 48 -8.56 -13.16 4.72
C SER A 48 -8.04 -12.62 6.04
N VAL A 49 -8.40 -11.37 6.33
CA VAL A 49 -8.06 -10.66 7.56
C VAL A 49 -9.26 -9.88 8.07
N VAL A 50 -9.25 -9.47 9.34
CA VAL A 50 -10.23 -8.54 9.89
C VAL A 50 -9.62 -7.14 9.87
N ALA A 51 -10.26 -6.21 9.16
CA ALA A 51 -9.90 -4.80 9.20
C ALA A 51 -10.39 -4.19 10.54
N PRO A 52 -9.49 -3.70 11.43
CA PRO A 52 -9.90 -3.16 12.74
C PRO A 52 -10.55 -1.79 12.63
N ARG A 53 -10.31 -1.07 11.55
CA ARG A 53 -10.92 0.21 11.18
C ARG A 53 -11.12 0.29 9.67
N PRO A 54 -11.81 1.32 9.14
CA PRO A 54 -11.88 1.52 7.68
C PRO A 54 -10.51 1.85 7.08
N TYR A 55 -10.18 1.23 5.95
CA TYR A 55 -8.97 1.49 5.16
C TYR A 55 -9.34 1.88 3.73
N ASN A 56 -8.41 2.55 3.06
CA ASN A 56 -8.48 2.76 1.61
C ASN A 56 -7.68 1.65 0.93
N ARG A 57 -8.36 0.79 0.16
CA ARG A 57 -7.76 -0.27 -0.65
C ARG A 57 -7.39 0.29 -2.01
N HIS A 58 -6.15 0.15 -2.43
CA HIS A 58 -5.76 0.44 -3.81
C HIS A 58 -6.50 -0.50 -4.77
N ARG A 59 -7.18 0.07 -5.76
CA ARG A 59 -7.89 -0.71 -6.78
C ARG A 59 -6.91 -1.24 -7.80
N ARG A 60 -6.99 -2.54 -8.07
CA ARG A 60 -6.16 -3.14 -9.11
C ARG A 60 -6.52 -2.59 -10.47
N ILE A 61 -5.52 -2.14 -11.20
CA ILE A 61 -5.65 -1.78 -12.60
C ILE A 61 -5.33 -3.03 -13.43
N LEU A 62 -6.29 -3.50 -14.22
CA LEU A 62 -6.10 -4.62 -15.14
C LEU A 62 -4.78 -4.44 -15.91
N PHE A 63 -3.89 -5.43 -15.85
CA PHE A 63 -2.58 -5.49 -16.49
C PHE A 63 -1.41 -4.77 -15.81
N SER A 64 -1.61 -3.93 -14.80
CA SER A 64 -0.49 -3.26 -14.08
C SER A 64 -0.11 -3.96 -12.78
N ASP A 65 -1.06 -4.56 -12.07
CA ASP A 65 -0.84 -5.09 -10.74
C ASP A 65 -0.70 -6.61 -10.70
N VAL A 66 -0.02 -7.09 -9.66
CA VAL A 66 0.12 -8.51 -9.36
C VAL A 66 -1.12 -8.95 -8.57
N LYS A 67 -1.83 -9.95 -9.06
CA LYS A 67 -3.11 -10.40 -8.48
C LYS A 67 -3.01 -10.91 -7.04
N ASP A 68 -1.84 -11.43 -6.67
CA ASP A 68 -1.59 -12.03 -5.36
C ASP A 68 -1.20 -10.97 -4.32
N VAL A 69 -1.04 -9.69 -4.74
CA VAL A 69 -0.65 -8.55 -3.89
C VAL A 69 -1.79 -7.54 -3.82
N GLU A 70 -2.00 -6.97 -2.63
CA GLU A 70 -2.98 -5.93 -2.37
C GLU A 70 -2.46 -4.94 -1.35
N ASP A 71 -2.77 -3.65 -1.53
CA ASP A 71 -2.28 -2.57 -0.67
C ASP A 71 -3.43 -1.76 -0.07
N TRP A 72 -3.33 -1.48 1.23
CA TRP A 72 -4.22 -0.61 1.98
C TRP A 72 -3.45 0.58 2.56
N THR A 73 -4.13 1.71 2.77
CA THR A 73 -3.58 2.89 3.43
C THR A 73 -4.66 3.60 4.25
N LEU A 74 -4.26 4.29 5.30
CA LEU A 74 -5.12 5.20 6.09
C LEU A 74 -4.93 6.64 5.66
N ASN A 75 -3.68 7.08 5.57
CA ASN A 75 -3.30 8.48 5.42
C ASN A 75 -2.72 8.79 4.04
N GLY A 76 -2.73 7.81 3.14
CA GLY A 76 -2.16 7.89 1.80
C GLY A 76 -0.81 7.16 1.68
N PRO A 77 -0.49 6.64 0.48
CA PRO A 77 0.62 5.70 0.26
C PRO A 77 2.01 6.30 0.56
N ILE A 78 2.13 7.63 0.62
CA ILE A 78 3.38 8.30 1.01
C ILE A 78 3.62 8.18 2.51
N LEU A 79 2.55 8.16 3.33
CA LEU A 79 2.66 8.20 4.78
C LEU A 79 2.59 6.82 5.43
N ASP A 80 1.72 5.95 4.93
CA ASP A 80 1.53 4.60 5.45
C ASP A 80 1.04 3.62 4.39
N GLY A 81 1.28 2.35 4.61
CA GLY A 81 0.76 1.27 3.80
C GLY A 81 0.83 -0.07 4.50
N ILE A 82 -0.22 -0.88 4.32
CA ILE A 82 -0.23 -2.29 4.66
C ILE A 82 -0.38 -3.08 3.36
N SER A 83 0.64 -3.89 3.05
CA SER A 83 0.65 -4.74 1.86
C SER A 83 0.39 -6.19 2.24
N PHE A 84 -0.38 -6.89 1.44
CA PHE A 84 -0.74 -8.29 1.60
C PHE A 84 -0.22 -9.11 0.43
N VAL A 85 0.45 -10.21 0.71
CA VAL A 85 0.80 -11.25 -0.26
C VAL A 85 -0.01 -12.50 0.10
N SER A 86 -0.94 -12.89 -0.77
CA SER A 86 -1.96 -13.90 -0.49
C SER A 86 -1.75 -15.14 -1.36
N GLY A 87 -0.87 -16.05 -0.92
CA GLY A 87 -0.67 -17.33 -1.59
C GLY A 87 0.09 -17.24 -2.91
N MET A 88 1.10 -16.39 -2.99
CA MET A 88 1.94 -16.23 -4.17
C MET A 88 2.68 -17.53 -4.50
N ASN A 89 2.51 -18.03 -5.72
CA ASN A 89 3.14 -19.24 -6.19
C ASN A 89 4.64 -19.05 -6.49
N ASP A 90 5.35 -20.19 -6.58
CA ASP A 90 6.75 -20.23 -7.01
C ASP A 90 6.98 -19.49 -8.33
N ASN A 91 8.15 -18.88 -8.48
CA ASN A 91 8.59 -18.14 -9.67
C ASN A 91 7.73 -16.91 -10.03
N ARG A 92 6.99 -16.36 -9.08
CA ARG A 92 6.18 -15.13 -9.26
C ARG A 92 6.93 -13.88 -8.80
N GLU A 93 6.50 -12.74 -9.31
CA GLU A 93 7.01 -11.41 -9.00
C GLU A 93 6.09 -10.70 -8.01
N LEU A 94 6.67 -9.99 -7.04
CA LEU A 94 5.89 -9.14 -6.12
C LEU A 94 5.29 -7.92 -6.82
N ILE A 95 5.93 -7.46 -7.87
CA ILE A 95 5.49 -6.33 -8.71
C ILE A 95 5.70 -6.67 -10.17
N ARG A 96 4.96 -6.02 -11.06
CA ARG A 96 5.23 -6.10 -12.49
C ARG A 96 6.45 -5.27 -12.85
N GLN A 97 7.37 -5.87 -13.57
CA GLN A 97 8.60 -5.22 -14.03
C GLN A 97 8.89 -5.55 -15.48
N ARG A 98 9.61 -4.65 -16.15
CA ARG A 98 10.09 -4.89 -17.52
C ARG A 98 11.33 -5.76 -17.44
N HIS A 99 11.35 -6.87 -18.19
CA HIS A 99 12.50 -7.80 -18.21
C HIS A 99 13.78 -7.19 -18.80
N THR A 100 13.68 -6.05 -19.47
CA THR A 100 14.80 -5.29 -20.03
C THR A 100 15.37 -4.24 -19.08
N ALA A 101 14.86 -4.12 -17.85
CA ALA A 101 15.40 -3.16 -16.88
C ALA A 101 16.76 -3.65 -16.37
N ASP A 102 17.70 -2.72 -16.20
CA ASP A 102 19.05 -3.02 -15.69
C ASP A 102 19.03 -3.52 -14.24
N GLN A 103 18.02 -3.11 -13.47
CA GLN A 103 17.78 -3.57 -12.11
C GLN A 103 16.41 -4.24 -12.01
N GLN A 104 16.40 -5.45 -11.48
CA GLN A 104 15.18 -6.24 -11.32
C GLN A 104 15.04 -6.71 -9.87
N VAL A 105 13.78 -6.74 -9.41
CA VAL A 105 13.43 -7.40 -8.15
C VAL A 105 13.45 -8.91 -8.38
N PRO A 106 14.12 -9.69 -7.52
CA PRO A 106 14.11 -11.15 -7.62
C PRO A 106 12.68 -11.72 -7.56
N ARG A 107 12.48 -12.86 -8.22
CA ARG A 107 11.23 -13.60 -8.13
C ARG A 107 11.21 -14.42 -6.84
N PHE A 108 10.04 -14.55 -6.24
CA PHE A 108 9.85 -15.49 -5.14
C PHE A 108 10.14 -16.91 -5.59
N ARG A 109 10.81 -17.67 -4.72
CA ARG A 109 11.04 -19.10 -4.87
C ARG A 109 10.54 -19.82 -3.63
N SER A 110 9.83 -20.91 -3.81
CA SER A 110 9.21 -21.67 -2.72
C SER A 110 10.20 -22.27 -1.72
N ASN A 111 11.47 -22.37 -2.09
CA ASN A 111 12.57 -22.83 -1.22
C ASN A 111 13.33 -21.68 -0.54
N MET A 112 12.92 -20.43 -0.72
CA MET A 112 13.56 -19.30 -0.06
C MET A 112 13.44 -19.39 1.45
N THR A 113 14.54 -19.13 2.11
CA THR A 113 14.63 -18.95 3.57
C THR A 113 14.17 -17.54 3.97
N PRO A 114 13.81 -17.28 5.25
CA PRO A 114 13.45 -15.95 5.71
C PRO A 114 14.48 -14.85 5.36
N PRO A 115 15.81 -15.04 5.49
CA PRO A 115 16.79 -14.06 5.03
C PRO A 115 16.73 -13.77 3.52
N GLU A 116 16.46 -14.79 2.69
CA GLU A 116 16.35 -14.60 1.24
C GLU A 116 15.06 -13.85 0.86
N ILE A 117 13.97 -14.08 1.59
CA ILE A 117 12.72 -13.31 1.42
C ILE A 117 12.96 -11.85 1.84
N ALA A 118 13.63 -11.61 2.96
CA ALA A 118 13.99 -10.26 3.39
C ALA A 118 14.88 -9.55 2.35
N ALA A 119 15.87 -10.24 1.77
CA ALA A 119 16.71 -9.69 0.69
C ALA A 119 15.91 -9.40 -0.59
N MET A 120 14.91 -10.21 -0.93
CA MET A 120 14.00 -9.95 -2.05
C MET A 120 13.18 -8.67 -1.79
N LEU A 121 12.67 -8.47 -0.58
CA LEU A 121 11.95 -7.25 -0.18
C LEU A 121 12.87 -6.04 -0.17
N GLU A 122 14.11 -6.17 0.33
CA GLU A 122 15.10 -5.10 0.25
C GLU A 122 15.34 -4.67 -1.21
N SER A 123 15.47 -5.65 -2.12
CA SER A 123 15.60 -5.36 -3.55
C SER A 123 14.36 -4.63 -4.10
N LEU A 124 13.16 -4.99 -3.64
CA LEU A 124 11.92 -4.31 -4.00
C LEU A 124 11.96 -2.83 -3.58
N TYR A 125 12.31 -2.55 -2.33
CA TYR A 125 12.40 -1.17 -1.84
C TYR A 125 13.47 -0.36 -2.57
N ARG A 126 14.64 -0.93 -2.84
CA ARG A 126 15.71 -0.23 -3.57
C ARG A 126 15.36 0.04 -5.03
N VAL A 127 14.76 -0.91 -5.71
CA VAL A 127 14.51 -0.84 -7.17
C VAL A 127 13.24 -0.06 -7.49
N LYS A 128 12.21 -0.13 -6.63
CA LYS A 128 10.87 0.41 -6.90
C LYS A 128 10.37 1.40 -5.85
N GLY A 129 10.82 1.26 -4.61
CA GLY A 129 10.44 2.14 -3.52
C GLY A 129 11.36 3.33 -3.32
N GLY A 130 12.37 3.53 -4.17
CA GLY A 130 13.30 4.65 -4.06
C GLY A 130 14.17 4.63 -2.80
N ALA A 131 14.32 3.49 -2.11
CA ALA A 131 15.10 3.41 -0.89
C ALA A 131 16.60 3.61 -1.17
N VAL A 132 17.17 4.68 -0.63
CA VAL A 132 18.60 5.03 -0.76
C VAL A 132 19.43 4.41 0.36
N ASP A 133 18.86 4.18 1.54
CA ASP A 133 19.44 3.43 2.66
C ASP A 133 18.39 2.48 3.22
N LEU A 134 18.74 1.24 3.50
CA LEU A 134 17.86 0.26 4.14
C LEU A 134 18.65 -0.56 5.16
N ARG A 135 18.07 -0.71 6.35
CA ARG A 135 18.69 -1.40 7.49
C ARG A 135 17.72 -2.42 8.06
N THR A 136 18.16 -3.66 8.16
CA THR A 136 17.45 -4.67 8.96
C THR A 136 17.66 -4.36 10.44
N LEU A 137 16.57 -4.20 11.19
CA LEU A 137 16.58 -4.03 12.64
C LEU A 137 16.54 -5.39 13.35
N SER A 138 15.66 -6.29 12.89
CA SER A 138 15.60 -7.66 13.38
C SER A 138 15.03 -8.61 12.32
N LEU A 139 15.45 -9.87 12.38
CA LEU A 139 14.81 -10.97 11.65
C LEU A 139 14.73 -12.16 12.62
N GLN A 140 13.48 -12.56 12.93
CA GLN A 140 13.26 -13.57 13.96
C GLN A 140 12.15 -14.55 13.57
N PRO A 141 12.15 -15.79 14.08
CA PRO A 141 11.05 -16.71 13.90
C PRO A 141 9.76 -16.14 14.51
N ARG A 142 8.66 -16.24 13.78
CA ARG A 142 7.31 -15.89 14.24
C ARG A 142 6.31 -16.80 13.56
N PRO A 143 5.48 -17.57 14.30
CA PRO A 143 4.41 -18.36 13.70
C PRO A 143 3.43 -17.44 12.93
N PHE A 144 3.01 -17.89 11.74
CA PHE A 144 2.03 -17.20 10.93
C PHE A 144 1.15 -18.20 10.18
N LEU A 145 -0.17 -17.99 10.20
CA LEU A 145 -1.16 -18.87 9.56
C LEU A 145 -1.01 -20.35 9.95
N GLY A 146 -0.63 -20.63 11.21
CA GLY A 146 -0.43 -21.98 11.71
C GLY A 146 0.87 -22.68 11.29
N ALA A 147 1.77 -21.98 10.58
CA ALA A 147 3.06 -22.49 10.12
C ALA A 147 4.23 -21.79 10.79
N ASN A 148 5.44 -22.37 10.65
CA ASN A 148 6.67 -21.72 11.02
C ASN A 148 6.93 -20.57 10.03
N GLY A 149 6.88 -19.35 10.54
CA GLY A 149 7.09 -18.14 9.75
C GLY A 149 8.19 -17.28 10.34
N PHE A 150 8.22 -16.02 9.90
CA PHE A 150 9.21 -15.04 10.31
C PHE A 150 8.58 -13.68 10.54
N GLN A 151 9.28 -12.84 11.29
CA GLN A 151 9.09 -11.40 11.37
C GLN A 151 10.38 -10.72 10.97
N TRP A 152 10.27 -9.73 10.09
CA TRP A 152 11.38 -8.87 9.68
C TRP A 152 11.02 -7.42 9.99
N ASP A 153 11.81 -6.79 10.86
CA ASP A 153 11.71 -5.37 11.18
C ASP A 153 12.86 -4.63 10.48
N TYR A 154 12.54 -3.50 9.83
CA TYR A 154 13.50 -2.73 9.05
C TYR A 154 13.21 -1.23 9.11
N GLU A 155 14.19 -0.45 8.72
CA GLU A 155 14.06 0.98 8.44
C GLU A 155 14.67 1.28 7.07
N HIS A 156 14.10 2.24 6.36
CA HIS A 156 14.71 2.76 5.15
C HIS A 156 14.51 4.26 5.01
N LEU A 157 15.43 4.88 4.29
CA LEU A 157 15.34 6.27 3.83
C LEU A 157 14.94 6.23 2.36
N ASP A 158 13.86 6.89 2.01
CA ASP A 158 13.44 7.05 0.61
C ASP A 158 14.13 8.25 -0.08
N GLU A 159 13.91 8.42 -1.38
CA GLU A 159 14.49 9.50 -2.17
C GLU A 159 13.95 10.90 -1.80
N ASP A 160 12.80 10.96 -1.11
CA ASP A 160 12.22 12.20 -0.57
C ASP A 160 12.78 12.55 0.83
N GLU A 161 13.87 11.89 1.26
CA GLU A 161 14.51 12.04 2.57
C GLU A 161 13.60 11.69 3.76
N LEU A 162 12.54 10.92 3.52
CA LEU A 162 11.63 10.45 4.55
C LEU A 162 12.12 9.13 5.14
N TRP A 163 12.42 9.12 6.44
CA TRP A 163 12.66 7.87 7.15
C TRP A 163 11.36 7.10 7.36
N ARG A 164 11.35 5.89 6.88
CA ARG A 164 10.25 4.93 7.05
C ARG A 164 10.69 3.78 7.92
N ARG A 165 9.74 3.16 8.58
CA ARG A 165 9.92 1.92 9.34
C ARG A 165 8.91 0.91 8.89
N GLY A 166 9.34 -0.36 8.84
CA GLY A 166 8.47 -1.44 8.40
C GLY A 166 8.59 -2.68 9.26
N ARG A 167 7.53 -3.48 9.19
CA ARG A 167 7.44 -4.84 9.74
C ARG A 167 6.79 -5.75 8.72
N ALA A 168 7.45 -6.85 8.38
CA ALA A 168 6.86 -7.93 7.60
C ALA A 168 6.66 -9.15 8.49
N VAL A 169 5.51 -9.80 8.39
CA VAL A 169 5.22 -11.10 9.01
C VAL A 169 4.78 -12.04 7.91
N GLY A 170 5.44 -13.20 7.76
CA GLY A 170 5.14 -14.10 6.66
C GLY A 170 5.57 -15.55 6.90
N ALA A 171 5.10 -16.42 6.02
CA ALA A 171 5.46 -17.82 5.98
C ALA A 171 5.36 -18.37 4.55
N VAL A 172 6.17 -19.38 4.24
CA VAL A 172 5.99 -20.21 3.05
C VAL A 172 5.20 -21.45 3.46
N ILE A 173 4.02 -21.63 2.89
CA ILE A 173 3.09 -22.71 3.23
C ILE A 173 2.69 -23.41 1.94
N ASP A 174 2.89 -24.71 1.85
CA ASP A 174 2.60 -25.53 0.66
C ASP A 174 3.24 -24.92 -0.62
N GLY A 175 4.46 -24.42 -0.51
CA GLY A 175 5.20 -23.80 -1.62
C GLY A 175 4.72 -22.39 -2.04
N LYS A 176 3.82 -21.78 -1.30
CA LYS A 176 3.29 -20.44 -1.57
C LYS A 176 3.69 -19.45 -0.47
N LEU A 177 3.96 -18.21 -0.86
CA LEU A 177 4.25 -17.12 0.09
C LEU A 177 2.95 -16.46 0.56
N TYR A 178 2.79 -16.40 1.87
CA TYR A 178 1.80 -15.58 2.57
C TYR A 178 2.53 -14.56 3.43
N MET A 179 2.17 -13.28 3.32
CA MET A 179 2.87 -12.23 4.06
C MET A 179 1.99 -10.99 4.22
N ILE A 180 2.15 -10.30 5.35
CA ILE A 180 1.57 -8.98 5.61
C ILE A 180 2.73 -8.06 5.99
N LEU A 181 2.78 -6.89 5.36
CA LEU A 181 3.82 -5.88 5.58
C LEU A 181 3.18 -4.56 6.01
N LEU A 182 3.71 -3.94 7.04
CA LEU A 182 3.48 -2.54 7.36
C LEU A 182 4.72 -1.77 6.91
N ASP A 183 4.52 -0.67 6.21
CA ASP A 183 5.55 0.31 5.90
C ASP A 183 4.99 1.71 6.08
N ALA A 184 5.55 2.50 6.99
CA ALA A 184 5.02 3.80 7.34
C ALA A 184 6.12 4.79 7.74
N ALA A 185 5.83 6.09 7.58
CA ALA A 185 6.74 7.14 8.02
C ALA A 185 7.04 7.00 9.52
N ARG A 186 8.34 6.93 9.85
CA ARG A 186 8.84 6.58 11.19
C ARG A 186 8.41 7.54 12.27
N SER A 187 8.27 8.83 11.93
CA SER A 187 8.09 9.91 12.92
C SER A 187 6.78 9.84 13.71
N HIS A 188 5.74 9.22 13.17
CA HIS A 188 4.41 9.16 13.83
C HIS A 188 3.59 7.96 13.36
N TYR A 189 3.52 7.75 12.05
CA TYR A 189 2.56 6.85 11.42
C TYR A 189 2.83 5.39 11.73
N TYR A 190 4.10 4.98 11.79
CA TYR A 190 4.45 3.60 12.11
C TYR A 190 3.95 3.18 13.49
N ASP A 191 4.24 3.95 14.54
CA ASP A 191 3.85 3.61 15.91
C ASP A 191 2.33 3.70 16.10
N ALA A 192 1.67 4.64 15.40
CA ALA A 192 0.22 4.79 15.44
C ALA A 192 -0.51 3.61 14.76
N GLU A 193 0.07 3.02 13.70
CA GLU A 193 -0.57 1.96 12.93
C GLU A 193 -0.17 0.55 13.38
N LEU A 194 0.95 0.42 14.08
CA LEU A 194 1.47 -0.87 14.52
C LEU A 194 0.44 -1.73 15.31
N PRO A 195 -0.38 -1.20 16.24
CA PRO A 195 -1.41 -1.98 16.92
C PRO A 195 -2.46 -2.58 15.97
N ASP A 196 -2.87 -1.81 14.97
CA ASP A 196 -3.83 -2.27 13.97
C ASP A 196 -3.22 -3.34 13.06
N PHE A 197 -1.97 -3.13 12.63
CA PHE A 197 -1.21 -4.15 11.89
C PHE A 197 -1.12 -5.47 12.67
N GLU A 198 -0.80 -5.43 13.97
CA GLU A 198 -0.74 -6.62 14.80
C GLU A 198 -2.11 -7.31 14.93
N ALA A 199 -3.20 -6.54 15.04
CA ALA A 199 -4.55 -7.08 15.04
C ALA A 199 -4.92 -7.74 13.70
N ILE A 200 -4.52 -7.13 12.57
CA ILE A 200 -4.69 -7.69 11.23
C ILE A 200 -3.93 -9.01 11.11
N VAL A 201 -2.64 -9.04 11.51
CA VAL A 201 -1.81 -10.26 11.49
C VAL A 201 -2.42 -11.37 12.34
N ALA A 202 -2.87 -11.04 13.55
CA ALA A 202 -3.50 -12.01 14.46
C ALA A 202 -4.83 -12.57 13.94
N SER A 203 -5.54 -11.82 13.12
CA SER A 203 -6.82 -12.20 12.52
C SER A 203 -6.70 -12.97 11.20
N ALA A 204 -5.48 -13.10 10.66
CA ALA A 204 -5.27 -13.70 9.36
C ALA A 204 -5.68 -15.19 9.33
N GLU A 205 -6.40 -15.56 8.29
CA GLU A 205 -6.82 -16.94 8.02
C GLU A 205 -6.55 -17.31 6.57
N ARG A 206 -6.04 -18.51 6.36
CA ARG A 206 -5.82 -19.07 5.03
C ARG A 206 -7.08 -19.79 4.54
N HIS A 207 -7.42 -19.59 3.29
CA HIS A 207 -8.43 -20.37 2.59
C HIS A 207 -7.74 -21.49 1.79
N GLY A 208 -8.18 -22.71 2.02
CA GLY A 208 -7.65 -23.91 1.36
C GLY A 208 -8.19 -24.09 -0.06
#